data_68a4732af4a500fe57cd8caba4780fb7
#
_entry.id   68a4732af4a500fe57cd8caba4780fb7
#
_cell.length_a   1.000
_cell.length_b   1.000
_cell.length_c   1.000
_cell.angle_alpha   90.00
_cell.angle_beta   90.00
_cell.angle_gamma   90.00
#
_symmetry.space_group_name_H-M   'P 1'
#
loop_
_entity.id
_entity.type
_entity.pdbx_description
1 polymer ?
#
loop_
_entity_poly.entity_id
_entity_poly.type
_entity_poly.pdbx_seq_one_letter_code
_entity_poly.pdbx_strand_id
1 'polypeptide(L)'
;MSVIERRGSIRSEAVFSDDYTHRFILRKEWNKEKKKAVVIMIQPNTSDPYELDLTTVRVINNLNRLDYGYVDLVNTYSLITKKLNLRINEDDLVREENDGYIIRACTKTDAVILAWGSIEETSPKVAKRLEELMIKLEPFKDKMYIICDSYSRVARHPLAPSVSSYWNLVKVY
;
A
#
# COMPACT_ATOMS: atom_id res chain seq x y z
N MET A 1 22.23 -20.68 32.04
CA MET A 1 21.19 -20.01 31.23
C MET A 1 21.77 -19.75 29.84
N SER A 2 21.14 -20.25 28.77
CA SER A 2 21.56 -19.95 27.39
C SER A 2 20.80 -18.72 26.89
N VAL A 3 21.52 -17.78 26.25
CA VAL A 3 20.95 -16.56 25.67
C VAL A 3 20.98 -16.72 24.14
N ILE A 4 19.87 -16.40 23.48
CA ILE A 4 19.79 -16.39 22.02
C ILE A 4 19.69 -14.93 21.58
N GLU A 5 20.66 -14.46 20.80
CA GLU A 5 20.64 -13.15 20.17
C GLU A 5 20.03 -13.26 18.76
N ARG A 6 19.11 -12.38 18.41
CA ARG A 6 18.58 -12.23 17.05
C ARG A 6 18.82 -10.81 16.55
N ARG A 7 19.35 -10.68 15.35
CA ARG A 7 19.57 -9.39 14.68
C ARG A 7 18.64 -9.28 13.46
N GLY A 8 18.15 -8.09 13.19
CA GLY A 8 17.33 -7.79 12.02
C GLY A 8 17.52 -6.33 11.60
N SER A 9 17.21 -6.04 10.34
CA SER A 9 17.21 -4.70 9.76
C SER A 9 16.03 -4.53 8.83
N ILE A 10 15.59 -3.30 8.65
CA ILE A 10 14.60 -2.93 7.62
C ILE A 10 15.28 -1.95 6.66
N ARG A 11 15.47 -2.37 5.42
CA ARG A 11 15.89 -1.47 4.34
C ARG A 11 14.70 -0.62 3.92
N SER A 12 14.92 0.68 3.77
CA SER A 12 13.91 1.63 3.34
C SER A 12 14.38 2.39 2.11
N GLU A 13 13.51 2.49 1.10
CA GLU A 13 13.73 3.26 -0.11
C GLU A 13 12.44 4.00 -0.48
N ALA A 14 12.55 5.18 -1.06
CA ALA A 14 11.41 5.90 -1.61
C ALA A 14 11.74 6.50 -2.98
N VAL A 15 10.73 6.61 -3.84
CA VAL A 15 10.83 7.24 -5.16
C VAL A 15 9.87 8.42 -5.20
N PHE A 16 10.41 9.58 -5.51
CA PHE A 16 9.69 10.87 -5.54
C PHE A 16 9.73 11.48 -6.93
N SER A 17 8.86 12.48 -7.15
CA SER A 17 9.06 13.48 -8.20
C SER A 17 10.31 14.32 -7.91
N ASP A 18 10.81 15.02 -8.92
CA ASP A 18 11.97 15.91 -8.82
C ASP A 18 11.79 17.06 -7.83
N ASP A 19 10.56 17.55 -7.66
CA ASP A 19 10.16 18.59 -6.72
C ASP A 19 9.79 18.07 -5.32
N TYR A 20 9.87 16.75 -5.07
CA TYR A 20 9.52 16.09 -3.82
C TYR A 20 8.06 16.28 -3.36
N THR A 21 7.17 16.76 -4.23
CA THR A 21 5.75 16.95 -3.90
C THR A 21 4.93 15.67 -4.08
N HIS A 22 5.41 14.73 -4.89
CA HIS A 22 4.77 13.43 -5.13
C HIS A 22 5.68 12.28 -4.71
N ARG A 23 5.07 11.23 -4.15
CA ARG A 23 5.75 9.96 -3.85
C ARG A 23 5.09 8.84 -4.64
N PHE A 24 5.89 8.13 -5.44
CA PHE A 24 5.42 7.02 -6.27
C PHE A 24 5.52 5.68 -5.56
N ILE A 25 6.60 5.45 -4.81
CA ILE A 25 6.82 4.21 -4.05
C ILE A 25 7.43 4.56 -2.68
N LEU A 26 7.00 3.86 -1.64
CA LEU A 26 7.73 3.69 -0.41
C LEU A 26 7.97 2.19 -0.22
N ARG A 27 9.23 1.78 -0.24
CA ARG A 27 9.65 0.38 -0.14
C ARG A 27 10.18 0.06 1.23
N LYS A 28 9.80 -1.09 1.77
CA LYS A 28 10.37 -1.67 2.98
C LYS A 28 10.72 -3.13 2.74
N GLU A 29 11.95 -3.52 3.06
CA GLU A 29 12.42 -4.91 2.95
C GLU A 29 13.09 -5.32 4.27
N TRP A 30 12.63 -6.43 4.86
CA TRP A 30 13.17 -6.99 6.11
C TRP A 30 13.60 -8.44 5.97
N ASN A 31 13.21 -9.13 4.89
CA ASN A 31 13.67 -10.48 4.57
C ASN A 31 13.51 -10.76 3.07
N LYS A 32 14.61 -10.71 2.32
CA LYS A 32 14.63 -10.90 0.87
C LYS A 32 14.26 -12.31 0.39
N GLU A 33 14.31 -13.32 1.28
CA GLU A 33 14.00 -14.71 0.96
C GLU A 33 12.50 -15.01 1.04
N LYS A 34 11.71 -14.11 1.63
CA LYS A 34 10.28 -14.26 1.79
C LYS A 34 9.51 -13.62 0.62
N LYS A 35 8.20 -13.89 0.59
CA LYS A 35 7.27 -13.31 -0.38
C LYS A 35 7.29 -11.79 -0.38
N LYS A 36 6.93 -11.22 -1.51
CA LYS A 36 6.84 -9.78 -1.73
C LYS A 36 5.38 -9.36 -1.92
N ALA A 37 5.00 -8.25 -1.33
CA ALA A 37 3.68 -7.65 -1.52
C ALA A 37 3.78 -6.23 -2.07
N VAL A 38 2.73 -5.80 -2.75
CA VAL A 38 2.43 -4.39 -2.98
C VAL A 38 1.12 -4.06 -2.26
N VAL A 39 1.07 -2.93 -1.59
CA VAL A 39 -0.14 -2.42 -0.93
C VAL A 39 -0.52 -1.11 -1.59
N ILE A 40 -1.72 -1.08 -2.19
CA ILE A 40 -2.24 0.09 -2.90
C ILE A 40 -3.21 0.83 -1.97
N MET A 41 -2.85 2.06 -1.61
CA MET A 41 -3.63 2.93 -0.74
C MET A 41 -4.11 4.19 -1.49
N ILE A 42 -4.78 5.12 -0.83
CA ILE A 42 -5.32 6.33 -1.47
C ILE A 42 -4.23 7.35 -1.76
N GLN A 43 -3.48 7.77 -0.74
CA GLN A 43 -2.50 8.86 -0.86
C GLN A 43 -1.33 8.66 0.09
N PRO A 44 -0.14 9.19 -0.22
CA PRO A 44 0.98 9.21 0.71
C PRO A 44 0.77 10.28 1.80
N ASN A 45 1.11 9.93 3.04
CA ASN A 45 0.95 10.79 4.21
C ASN A 45 2.22 11.55 4.59
N THR A 46 3.39 10.94 4.39
CA THR A 46 4.70 11.53 4.70
C THR A 46 5.66 11.36 3.54
N SER A 47 6.62 12.27 3.44
CA SER A 47 7.70 12.22 2.47
C SER A 47 8.96 11.51 3.00
N ASP A 48 9.13 11.39 4.32
CA ASP A 48 10.34 10.81 4.88
C ASP A 48 10.33 9.27 4.79
N PRO A 49 11.32 8.66 4.09
CA PRO A 49 11.41 7.20 4.01
C PRO A 49 11.79 6.55 5.35
N TYR A 50 12.30 7.29 6.31
CA TYR A 50 12.68 6.79 7.63
C TYR A 50 11.57 6.96 8.68
N GLU A 51 10.61 7.86 8.43
CA GLU A 51 9.46 8.03 9.30
C GLU A 51 8.47 6.87 9.10
N LEU A 52 8.17 6.17 10.18
CA LEU A 52 7.19 5.08 10.20
C LEU A 52 5.88 5.59 10.77
N ASP A 53 4.95 5.94 9.90
CA ASP A 53 3.59 6.22 10.32
C ASP A 53 2.86 4.94 10.77
N LEU A 54 1.76 5.11 11.48
CA LEU A 54 1.01 3.99 12.04
C LEU A 54 0.54 3.00 10.96
N THR A 55 0.18 3.48 9.78
CA THR A 55 -0.22 2.64 8.65
C THR A 55 0.94 1.75 8.20
N THR A 56 2.12 2.32 7.99
CA THR A 56 3.32 1.58 7.59
C THR A 56 3.71 0.53 8.65
N VAL A 57 3.66 0.89 9.93
CA VAL A 57 3.91 -0.06 11.04
C VAL A 57 2.94 -1.24 10.99
N ARG A 58 1.63 -0.97 10.82
CA ARG A 58 0.62 -2.02 10.73
C ARG A 58 0.81 -2.92 9.51
N VAL A 59 1.14 -2.34 8.37
CA VAL A 59 1.43 -3.10 7.14
C VAL A 59 2.61 -4.04 7.36
N ILE A 60 3.76 -3.54 7.84
CA ILE A 60 4.96 -4.36 8.07
C ILE A 60 4.67 -5.50 9.05
N ASN A 61 4.05 -5.19 10.21
CA ASN A 61 3.77 -6.18 11.24
C ASN A 61 2.83 -7.28 10.77
N ASN A 62 1.79 -6.94 10.02
CA ASN A 62 0.84 -7.93 9.50
C ASN A 62 1.45 -8.75 8.36
N LEU A 63 2.14 -8.14 7.43
CA LEU A 63 2.82 -8.84 6.34
C LEU A 63 3.91 -9.78 6.85
N ASN A 64 4.68 -9.38 7.87
CA ASN A 64 5.67 -10.26 8.49
C ASN A 64 5.02 -11.52 9.10
N ARG A 65 3.84 -11.40 9.73
CA ARG A 65 3.07 -12.55 10.25
C ARG A 65 2.51 -13.44 9.14
N LEU A 66 2.19 -12.87 7.99
CA LEU A 66 1.70 -13.57 6.80
C LEU A 66 2.81 -14.12 5.90
N ASP A 67 4.04 -14.17 6.44
CA ASP A 67 5.24 -14.70 5.79
C ASP A 67 5.71 -13.92 4.55
N TYR A 68 5.48 -12.61 4.55
CA TYR A 68 6.10 -11.67 3.61
C TYR A 68 7.36 -11.06 4.22
N GLY A 69 8.30 -10.65 3.37
CA GLY A 69 9.57 -10.02 3.76
C GLY A 69 9.83 -8.69 3.08
N TYR A 70 8.88 -8.23 2.27
CA TYR A 70 9.00 -7.05 1.43
C TYR A 70 7.64 -6.43 1.15
N VAL A 71 7.59 -5.11 1.09
CA VAL A 71 6.41 -4.38 0.62
C VAL A 71 6.80 -3.13 -0.16
N ASP A 72 6.14 -2.92 -1.30
CA ASP A 72 6.01 -1.62 -1.96
C ASP A 72 4.67 -0.99 -1.54
N LEU A 73 4.72 0.16 -0.88
CA LEU A 73 3.56 1.00 -0.59
C LEU A 73 3.41 1.98 -1.74
N VAL A 74 2.30 1.88 -2.46
CA VAL A 74 1.95 2.74 -3.59
C VAL A 74 0.58 3.38 -3.36
N ASN A 75 0.29 4.44 -4.08
CA ASN A 75 -0.91 5.21 -3.82
C ASN A 75 -1.67 5.54 -5.10
N THR A 76 -2.99 5.52 -5.05
CA THR A 76 -3.88 5.90 -6.15
C THR A 76 -3.62 7.34 -6.60
N TYR A 77 -3.43 8.24 -5.64
CA TYR A 77 -2.93 9.61 -5.83
C TYR A 77 -1.50 9.71 -5.32
N SER A 78 -0.63 10.41 -6.03
CA SER A 78 0.79 10.51 -5.67
C SER A 78 1.14 11.73 -4.84
N LEU A 79 0.27 12.76 -4.79
CA LEU A 79 0.52 13.97 -4.01
C LEU A 79 0.67 13.67 -2.53
N ILE A 80 1.77 14.13 -1.93
CA ILE A 80 2.04 13.99 -0.50
C ILE A 80 1.19 15.00 0.26
N THR A 81 0.24 14.51 1.05
CA THR A 81 -0.65 15.38 1.83
C THR A 81 -1.21 14.65 3.05
N LYS A 82 -1.45 15.39 4.13
CA LYS A 82 -2.08 14.84 5.35
C LYS A 82 -3.55 14.47 5.13
N LYS A 83 -4.23 15.17 4.23
CA LYS A 83 -5.64 14.93 3.92
C LYS A 83 -5.90 15.17 2.44
N LEU A 84 -6.53 14.20 1.78
CA LEU A 84 -6.91 14.29 0.38
C LEU A 84 -7.89 15.47 0.17
N ASN A 85 -7.49 16.42 -0.68
CA ASN A 85 -8.32 17.55 -1.09
C ASN A 85 -8.78 17.35 -2.53
N LEU A 86 -9.98 16.86 -2.73
CA LEU A 86 -10.55 16.56 -4.04
C LEU A 86 -10.96 17.81 -4.85
N ARG A 87 -10.83 19.02 -4.28
CA ARG A 87 -11.02 20.29 -5.00
C ARG A 87 -9.80 20.68 -5.86
N ILE A 88 -8.65 20.08 -5.58
CA ILE A 88 -7.44 20.23 -6.40
C ILE A 88 -7.67 19.54 -7.75
N ASN A 89 -7.08 20.06 -8.83
CA ASN A 89 -7.11 19.44 -10.14
C ASN A 89 -6.52 18.02 -10.08
N GLU A 90 -6.98 17.13 -10.94
CA GLU A 90 -6.53 15.75 -10.93
C GLU A 90 -5.05 15.63 -11.28
N ASP A 91 -4.56 16.43 -12.24
CA ASP A 91 -3.15 16.47 -12.64
C ASP A 91 -2.21 16.91 -11.50
N ASP A 92 -2.72 17.70 -10.54
CA ASP A 92 -1.99 18.09 -9.33
C ASP A 92 -2.08 17.03 -8.20
N LEU A 93 -3.08 16.13 -8.25
CA LEU A 93 -3.26 15.06 -7.28
C LEU A 93 -2.45 13.81 -7.68
N VAL A 94 -2.30 13.58 -8.97
CA VAL A 94 -1.60 12.40 -9.49
C VAL A 94 -0.76 12.78 -10.70
N ARG A 95 0.53 12.47 -10.65
CA ARG A 95 1.43 12.61 -11.81
C ARG A 95 1.19 11.48 -12.80
N GLU A 96 1.40 11.74 -14.09
CA GLU A 96 1.22 10.80 -15.19
C GLU A 96 1.99 9.49 -14.97
N GLU A 97 3.20 9.56 -14.43
CA GLU A 97 4.07 8.41 -14.20
C GLU A 97 3.58 7.47 -13.08
N ASN A 98 2.67 7.94 -12.22
CA ASN A 98 2.26 7.21 -11.02
C ASN A 98 1.75 5.80 -11.32
N ASP A 99 0.88 5.65 -12.30
CA ASP A 99 0.31 4.35 -12.66
C ASP A 99 1.38 3.39 -13.18
N GLY A 100 2.37 3.92 -13.89
CA GLY A 100 3.54 3.14 -14.33
C GLY A 100 4.34 2.57 -13.16
N TYR A 101 4.48 3.32 -12.06
CA TYR A 101 5.11 2.82 -10.83
C TYR A 101 4.27 1.76 -10.13
N ILE A 102 2.95 1.93 -10.05
CA ILE A 102 2.02 0.94 -9.50
C ILE A 102 2.11 -0.38 -10.28
N ILE A 103 2.02 -0.34 -11.61
CA ILE A 103 2.09 -1.51 -12.48
C ILE A 103 3.44 -2.24 -12.32
N ARG A 104 4.56 -1.50 -12.29
CA ARG A 104 5.89 -2.09 -12.07
C ARG A 104 6.02 -2.76 -10.71
N ALA A 105 5.43 -2.17 -9.66
CA ALA A 105 5.39 -2.79 -8.34
C ALA A 105 4.56 -4.08 -8.37
N CYS A 106 3.38 -4.05 -8.98
CA CYS A 106 2.53 -5.24 -9.14
C CYS A 106 3.24 -6.36 -9.91
N THR A 107 4.02 -6.05 -10.94
CA THR A 107 4.74 -7.05 -11.74
C THR A 107 5.77 -7.84 -10.90
N LYS A 108 6.40 -7.18 -9.92
CA LYS A 108 7.54 -7.73 -9.15
C LYS A 108 7.14 -8.40 -7.84
N THR A 109 5.84 -8.46 -7.50
CA THR A 109 5.35 -8.95 -6.21
C THR A 109 4.46 -10.17 -6.35
N ASP A 110 4.37 -10.96 -5.27
CA ASP A 110 3.56 -12.18 -5.20
C ASP A 110 2.10 -11.88 -4.84
N ALA A 111 1.83 -10.72 -4.23
CA ALA A 111 0.50 -10.29 -3.85
C ALA A 111 0.29 -8.80 -4.11
N VAL A 112 -0.89 -8.46 -4.63
CA VAL A 112 -1.41 -7.11 -4.80
C VAL A 112 -2.55 -6.90 -3.81
N ILE A 113 -2.34 -6.04 -2.81
CA ILE A 113 -3.29 -5.83 -1.72
C ILE A 113 -3.98 -4.48 -1.92
N LEU A 114 -5.29 -4.52 -2.11
CA LEU A 114 -6.13 -3.34 -2.27
C LEU A 114 -6.53 -2.81 -0.88
N ALA A 115 -6.04 -1.60 -0.54
CA ALA A 115 -6.12 -1.07 0.83
C ALA A 115 -6.46 0.42 0.89
N TRP A 116 -7.23 0.92 -0.07
CA TRP A 116 -7.61 2.34 -0.17
C TRP A 116 -8.80 2.77 0.70
N GLY A 117 -9.38 1.86 1.48
CA GLY A 117 -10.51 2.17 2.35
C GLY A 117 -11.85 2.12 1.61
N SER A 118 -12.81 2.93 2.05
CA SER A 118 -14.17 3.03 1.49
C SER A 118 -14.50 4.43 0.97
N ILE A 119 -13.49 5.24 0.67
CA ILE A 119 -13.70 6.63 0.22
C ILE A 119 -14.41 6.71 -1.14
N GLU A 120 -14.29 5.68 -1.97
CA GLU A 120 -15.02 5.57 -3.24
C GLU A 120 -16.55 5.55 -3.05
N GLU A 121 -17.03 5.07 -1.91
CA GLU A 121 -18.47 5.03 -1.60
C GLU A 121 -19.05 6.43 -1.41
N THR A 122 -18.22 7.43 -1.11
CA THR A 122 -18.65 8.81 -0.83
C THR A 122 -18.14 9.83 -1.83
N SER A 123 -17.26 9.44 -2.76
CA SER A 123 -16.63 10.35 -3.73
C SER A 123 -16.64 9.77 -5.15
N PRO A 124 -17.52 10.26 -6.04
CA PRO A 124 -17.53 9.86 -7.44
C PRO A 124 -16.19 10.07 -8.17
N LYS A 125 -15.44 11.11 -7.82
CA LYS A 125 -14.11 11.37 -8.38
C LYS A 125 -13.12 10.26 -8.03
N VAL A 126 -13.14 9.81 -6.77
CA VAL A 126 -12.28 8.71 -6.33
C VAL A 126 -12.75 7.40 -6.94
N ALA A 127 -14.06 7.13 -6.97
CA ALA A 127 -14.62 5.93 -7.59
C ALA A 127 -14.17 5.79 -9.05
N LYS A 128 -14.32 6.86 -9.84
CA LYS A 128 -13.86 6.88 -11.25
C LYS A 128 -12.36 6.58 -11.36
N ARG A 129 -11.53 7.23 -10.54
CA ARG A 129 -10.07 7.03 -10.56
C ARG A 129 -9.68 5.59 -10.20
N LEU A 130 -10.37 5.00 -9.22
CA LEU A 130 -10.14 3.59 -8.84
C LEU A 130 -10.60 2.62 -9.92
N GLU A 131 -11.71 2.89 -10.61
CA GLU A 131 -12.18 2.10 -11.75
C GLU A 131 -11.14 2.10 -12.88
N GLU A 132 -10.61 3.26 -13.26
CA GLU A 132 -9.55 3.40 -14.26
C GLU A 132 -8.28 2.62 -13.86
N LEU A 133 -7.90 2.67 -12.57
CA LEU A 133 -6.76 1.92 -12.05
C LEU A 133 -7.04 0.41 -12.08
N MET A 134 -8.24 -0.04 -11.69
CA MET A 134 -8.62 -1.45 -11.70
C MET A 134 -8.57 -2.06 -13.11
N ILE A 135 -8.94 -1.31 -14.15
CA ILE A 135 -8.78 -1.75 -15.55
C ILE A 135 -7.30 -2.04 -15.85
N LYS A 136 -6.39 -1.16 -15.43
CA LYS A 136 -4.94 -1.34 -15.60
C LYS A 136 -4.36 -2.48 -14.78
N LEU A 137 -5.01 -2.82 -13.67
CA LEU A 137 -4.59 -3.90 -12.77
C LEU A 137 -5.16 -5.27 -13.14
N GLU A 138 -6.06 -5.36 -14.13
CA GLU A 138 -6.67 -6.62 -14.59
C GLU A 138 -5.65 -7.75 -14.83
N PRO A 139 -4.45 -7.53 -15.41
CA PRO A 139 -3.44 -8.57 -15.60
C PRO A 139 -2.94 -9.23 -14.31
N PHE A 140 -3.20 -8.63 -13.15
CA PHE A 140 -2.76 -9.11 -11.84
C PHE A 140 -3.88 -9.70 -10.99
N LYS A 141 -5.08 -9.88 -11.53
CA LYS A 141 -6.28 -10.34 -10.79
C LYS A 141 -6.06 -11.62 -9.99
N ASP A 142 -5.30 -12.58 -10.50
CA ASP A 142 -5.05 -13.86 -9.83
C ASP A 142 -4.25 -13.73 -8.52
N LYS A 143 -3.60 -12.59 -8.29
CA LYS A 143 -2.86 -12.29 -7.07
C LYS A 143 -3.38 -11.06 -6.33
N MET A 144 -4.62 -10.65 -6.59
CA MET A 144 -5.28 -9.57 -5.87
C MET A 144 -5.95 -10.05 -4.59
N TYR A 145 -5.74 -9.27 -3.54
CA TYR A 145 -6.26 -9.53 -2.21
C TYR A 145 -6.85 -8.27 -1.60
N ILE A 146 -7.81 -8.46 -0.69
CA ILE A 146 -8.31 -7.44 0.22
C ILE A 146 -8.04 -7.83 1.67
N ILE A 147 -7.94 -6.83 2.54
CA ILE A 147 -7.75 -7.02 3.97
C ILE A 147 -9.10 -7.39 4.60
N CYS A 148 -9.11 -8.40 5.45
CA CYS A 148 -10.27 -8.77 6.26
C CYS A 148 -9.86 -9.13 7.70
N ASP A 149 -10.83 -9.13 8.60
CA ASP A 149 -10.66 -9.57 9.97
C ASP A 149 -10.71 -11.10 10.11
N SER A 150 -10.63 -11.61 11.35
CA SER A 150 -10.70 -13.03 11.66
C SER A 150 -12.04 -13.69 11.31
N TYR A 151 -13.08 -12.92 11.07
CA TYR A 151 -14.41 -13.37 10.66
C TYR A 151 -14.65 -13.17 9.15
N SER A 152 -13.59 -12.91 8.37
CA SER A 152 -13.64 -12.63 6.93
C SER A 152 -14.44 -11.37 6.56
N ARG A 153 -14.68 -10.45 7.50
CA ARG A 153 -15.32 -9.17 7.20
C ARG A 153 -14.27 -8.24 6.59
N VAL A 154 -14.62 -7.67 5.43
CA VAL A 154 -13.74 -6.77 4.68
C VAL A 154 -13.47 -5.49 5.46
N ALA A 155 -12.19 -5.16 5.63
CA ALA A 155 -11.76 -3.98 6.37
C ALA A 155 -11.28 -2.84 5.45
N ARG A 156 -10.87 -3.14 4.23
CA ARG A 156 -10.45 -2.21 3.17
C ARG A 156 -9.30 -1.25 3.50
N HIS A 157 -8.91 -1.10 4.78
CA HIS A 157 -7.81 -0.21 5.19
C HIS A 157 -7.01 -0.80 6.36
N PRO A 158 -5.66 -0.67 6.38
CA PRO A 158 -4.81 -1.22 7.43
C PRO A 158 -5.10 -0.73 8.85
N LEU A 159 -5.69 0.46 8.98
CA LEU A 159 -6.06 1.06 10.27
C LEU A 159 -7.53 0.87 10.66
N ALA A 160 -8.31 0.12 9.87
CA ALA A 160 -9.69 -0.16 10.27
C ALA A 160 -9.70 -0.84 11.66
N PRO A 161 -10.58 -0.42 12.59
CA PRO A 161 -10.58 -0.91 13.96
C PRO A 161 -10.63 -2.44 14.08
N SER A 162 -11.38 -3.11 13.19
CA SER A 162 -11.52 -4.56 13.15
C SER A 162 -10.23 -5.33 12.82
N VAL A 163 -9.24 -4.66 12.22
CA VAL A 163 -7.98 -5.26 11.75
C VAL A 163 -6.73 -4.54 12.25
N SER A 164 -6.88 -3.58 13.15
CA SER A 164 -5.76 -2.74 13.62
C SER A 164 -4.57 -3.54 14.17
N SER A 165 -4.83 -4.71 14.78
CA SER A 165 -3.80 -5.59 15.35
C SER A 165 -3.48 -6.81 14.50
N TYR A 166 -4.47 -7.31 13.77
CA TYR A 166 -4.37 -8.54 13.01
C TYR A 166 -5.30 -8.50 11.80
N TRP A 167 -4.81 -8.88 10.63
CA TRP A 167 -5.59 -9.00 9.40
C TRP A 167 -5.21 -10.24 8.60
N ASN A 168 -6.16 -10.76 7.88
CA ASN A 168 -6.03 -11.80 6.89
C ASN A 168 -6.14 -11.20 5.49
N LEU A 169 -5.74 -11.98 4.50
CA LEU A 169 -5.89 -11.64 3.09
C LEU A 169 -6.88 -12.61 2.45
N VAL A 170 -7.88 -12.06 1.78
CA VAL A 170 -8.86 -12.82 1.00
C VAL A 170 -8.72 -12.40 -0.46
N LYS A 171 -8.75 -13.39 -1.38
CA LYS A 171 -8.72 -13.12 -2.82
C LYS A 171 -9.93 -12.30 -3.25
N VAL A 172 -9.71 -11.39 -4.20
CA VAL A 172 -10.77 -10.56 -4.79
C VAL A 172 -11.59 -11.37 -5.81
N TYR A 173 -10.93 -12.32 -6.51
CA TYR A 173 -11.49 -13.16 -7.58
C TYR A 173 -11.26 -14.64 -7.31
#